data_00a0bdade04c1e5f0a76af1de8709ea8
#
_entry.id   00a0bdade04c1e5f0a76af1de8709ea8
#
_cell.length_a   1.000
_cell.length_b   1.000
_cell.length_c   1.000
_cell.angle_alpha   90.00
_cell.angle_beta   90.00
_cell.angle_gamma   90.00
#
_symmetry.space_group_name_H-M   'P 1'
#
loop_
_entity.id
_entity.type
_entity.pdbx_description
1 polymer ?
#
loop_
_entity_poly.entity_id
_entity_poly.type
_entity_poly.pdbx_seq_one_letter_code
_entity_poly.pdbx_strand_id
1 'polypeptide(L)'
;MGYSSAQGTLPMMRFGCSQLVIDRIDPLVNPGVIPSSHLHQIVGGNSFNASMDPATHDLPAASTCTSCTFSEDFSNYWTSVLYFRARNGTFKRVPQIQSEGLTGNGGITVYYIPSTNASLSITAFQPGFRMLVGDPSLEVPGPTRKVCHRCMPTSGDNRNINCSPPDAQTLPNEFCVGGIRSVITFPTCWDGKNLDSPDHRSHIAYADGSGATDAGPTGRCPASHPVTIPQVMYEVQWDVSIIILHIILQHNC
;
A
#
# COMPACT_ATOMS: atom_id res chain seq x y z
N MET A 1 25.01 -12.15 4.26
CA MET A 1 24.06 -11.03 4.32
C MET A 1 24.81 -9.82 4.80
N GLY A 2 25.18 -8.91 3.90
CA GLY A 2 25.99 -7.75 4.23
C GLY A 2 25.11 -6.54 4.49
N TYR A 3 25.13 -6.03 5.70
CA TYR A 3 24.61 -4.70 6.00
C TYR A 3 25.60 -3.67 5.45
N SER A 4 25.23 -2.99 4.38
CA SER A 4 25.96 -1.82 3.90
C SER A 4 25.56 -0.62 4.75
N SER A 5 26.42 -0.18 5.63
CA SER A 5 26.29 1.06 6.37
C SER A 5 26.79 2.21 5.51
N ALA A 6 25.89 2.88 4.80
CA ALA A 6 26.20 4.18 4.22
C ALA A 6 24.92 5.02 4.11
N GLN A 7 24.93 6.15 4.78
CA GLN A 7 23.94 7.24 4.80
C GLN A 7 22.62 6.90 5.47
N GLY A 8 22.44 7.28 6.73
CA GLY A 8 21.20 7.65 7.43
C GLY A 8 19.88 6.99 7.02
N THR A 9 19.90 5.75 6.58
CA THR A 9 18.70 5.00 6.26
C THR A 9 18.01 4.58 7.56
N LEU A 10 16.77 4.99 7.71
CA LEU A 10 15.92 4.50 8.79
C LEU A 10 15.95 2.96 8.81
N PRO A 11 16.15 2.33 9.97
CA PRO A 11 15.98 0.90 10.06
C PRO A 11 14.54 0.58 9.69
N MET A 12 14.32 -0.14 8.60
CA MET A 12 13.00 -0.53 8.14
C MET A 12 13.05 -1.95 7.60
N MET A 13 11.96 -2.68 7.75
CA MET A 13 11.76 -3.92 7.03
C MET A 13 11.08 -3.59 5.70
N ARG A 14 11.64 -4.08 4.60
CA ARG A 14 11.15 -3.89 3.24
C ARG A 14 11.15 -5.22 2.52
N PHE A 15 10.02 -5.60 1.95
CA PHE A 15 9.92 -6.83 1.18
C PHE A 15 8.88 -6.69 0.07
N GLY A 16 9.10 -7.40 -1.03
CA GLY A 16 8.16 -7.45 -2.15
C GLY A 16 7.19 -8.62 -1.97
N CYS A 17 5.95 -8.42 -2.40
CA CYS A 17 4.91 -9.44 -2.45
C CYS A 17 4.33 -9.50 -3.86
N SER A 18 4.28 -10.70 -4.47
CA SER A 18 3.64 -10.93 -5.77
C SER A 18 2.11 -10.87 -5.67
N GLN A 19 1.45 -10.57 -6.78
CA GLN A 19 -0.01 -10.64 -6.85
C GLN A 19 -0.50 -12.06 -6.55
N LEU A 20 -1.39 -12.19 -5.56
CA LEU A 20 -2.04 -13.44 -5.18
C LEU A 20 -3.40 -13.57 -5.89
N VAL A 21 -4.22 -12.53 -5.76
CA VAL A 21 -5.58 -12.46 -6.31
C VAL A 21 -5.79 -11.08 -6.94
N ILE A 22 -6.52 -11.04 -8.06
CA ILE A 22 -7.07 -9.80 -8.61
C ILE A 22 -8.53 -10.08 -8.88
N ASP A 23 -9.40 -9.58 -8.00
CA ASP A 23 -10.83 -9.82 -8.09
C ASP A 23 -11.63 -8.72 -7.38
N ARG A 24 -12.96 -8.73 -7.63
CA ARG A 24 -13.92 -7.87 -6.95
C ARG A 24 -14.33 -8.48 -5.60
N ILE A 25 -13.38 -8.47 -4.68
CA ILE A 25 -13.50 -9.02 -3.32
C ILE A 25 -12.93 -7.98 -2.34
N ASP A 26 -13.63 -7.74 -1.25
CA ASP A 26 -13.20 -6.86 -0.16
C ASP A 26 -13.74 -7.41 1.18
N PRO A 27 -12.94 -8.21 1.91
CA PRO A 27 -13.38 -8.79 3.17
C PRO A 27 -13.47 -7.79 4.33
N LEU A 28 -13.01 -6.55 4.12
CA LEU A 28 -13.05 -5.51 5.13
C LEU A 28 -14.29 -4.62 4.96
N VAL A 29 -14.43 -3.96 3.79
CA VAL A 29 -15.51 -3.00 3.55
C VAL A 29 -16.80 -3.67 3.11
N ASN A 30 -16.71 -4.77 2.35
CA ASN A 30 -17.87 -5.52 1.84
C ASN A 30 -17.74 -7.03 2.10
N PRO A 31 -17.63 -7.47 3.38
CA PRO A 31 -17.42 -8.88 3.70
C PRO A 31 -18.51 -9.78 3.12
N GLY A 32 -18.10 -10.84 2.43
CA GLY A 32 -19.00 -11.83 1.81
C GLY A 32 -19.71 -11.38 0.53
N VAL A 33 -19.53 -10.14 0.07
CA VAL A 33 -20.16 -9.64 -1.17
C VAL A 33 -19.27 -9.97 -2.37
N ILE A 34 -19.80 -10.77 -3.30
CA ILE A 34 -19.15 -11.13 -4.57
C ILE A 34 -20.12 -10.89 -5.71
N PRO A 35 -19.83 -10.00 -6.66
CA PRO A 35 -18.67 -9.10 -6.72
C PRO A 35 -18.83 -7.91 -5.76
N SER A 36 -17.72 -7.47 -5.14
CA SER A 36 -17.67 -6.20 -4.41
C SER A 36 -17.73 -5.00 -5.37
N SER A 37 -17.91 -3.79 -4.83
CA SER A 37 -18.00 -2.56 -5.64
C SER A 37 -16.73 -2.24 -6.41
N HIS A 38 -15.55 -2.62 -5.88
CA HIS A 38 -14.25 -2.30 -6.45
C HIS A 38 -13.44 -3.55 -6.78
N LEU A 39 -12.54 -3.41 -7.77
CA LEU A 39 -11.55 -4.42 -8.10
C LEU A 39 -10.29 -4.17 -7.27
N HIS A 40 -9.82 -5.17 -6.58
CA HIS A 40 -8.60 -5.14 -5.79
C HIS A 40 -7.57 -6.12 -6.29
N GLN A 41 -6.30 -5.78 -6.11
CA GLN A 41 -5.20 -6.73 -6.08
C GLN A 41 -4.85 -7.01 -4.63
N ILE A 42 -4.64 -8.27 -4.33
CA ILE A 42 -4.31 -8.78 -3.01
C ILE A 42 -2.96 -9.47 -3.07
N VAL A 43 -2.13 -9.28 -2.05
CA VAL A 43 -0.86 -9.98 -1.84
C VAL A 43 -0.82 -10.53 -0.43
N GLY A 44 0.14 -11.42 -0.12
CA GLY A 44 0.36 -11.97 1.21
C GLY A 44 -0.08 -13.41 1.36
N GLY A 45 -0.63 -13.77 2.51
CA GLY A 45 -1.06 -15.12 2.85
C GLY A 45 -2.15 -15.67 1.94
N ASN A 46 -2.08 -16.96 1.60
CA ASN A 46 -2.97 -17.60 0.63
C ASN A 46 -4.33 -18.02 1.19
N SER A 47 -4.63 -17.72 2.46
CA SER A 47 -5.95 -17.93 3.05
C SER A 47 -6.93 -16.77 2.81
N PHE A 48 -6.57 -15.77 1.98
CA PHE A 48 -7.45 -14.67 1.61
C PHE A 48 -8.80 -15.16 1.08
N ASN A 49 -9.88 -14.57 1.59
CA ASN A 49 -11.26 -14.95 1.21
C ASN A 49 -12.17 -13.71 1.21
N ALA A 50 -13.36 -13.85 0.62
CA ALA A 50 -14.38 -12.81 0.60
C ALA A 50 -14.90 -12.43 1.99
N SER A 51 -14.87 -13.36 2.94
CA SER A 51 -15.19 -13.16 4.34
C SER A 51 -14.00 -13.56 5.19
N MET A 52 -13.50 -12.63 5.99
CA MET A 52 -12.34 -12.83 6.86
C MET A 52 -12.63 -12.26 8.23
N ASP A 53 -13.63 -12.83 8.92
CA ASP A 53 -13.98 -12.46 10.30
C ASP A 53 -12.78 -12.75 11.22
N PRO A 54 -12.20 -11.75 11.90
CA PRO A 54 -11.03 -11.94 12.76
C PRO A 54 -11.30 -12.90 13.93
N ALA A 55 -12.54 -13.12 14.32
CA ALA A 55 -12.90 -14.07 15.37
C ALA A 55 -12.80 -15.54 14.90
N THR A 56 -12.87 -15.79 13.58
CA THR A 56 -12.95 -17.15 13.02
C THR A 56 -11.90 -17.42 11.95
N HIS A 57 -11.22 -16.39 11.42
CA HIS A 57 -10.24 -16.49 10.36
C HIS A 57 -8.86 -16.06 10.85
N ASP A 58 -8.08 -17.00 11.35
CA ASP A 58 -6.68 -16.79 11.72
C ASP A 58 -5.81 -16.93 10.47
N LEU A 59 -5.34 -15.79 9.92
CA LEU A 59 -4.53 -15.76 8.71
C LEU A 59 -3.28 -16.63 8.77
N PRO A 60 -2.43 -16.56 9.80
CA PRO A 60 -1.27 -17.43 9.94
C PRO A 60 -1.63 -18.91 10.01
N ALA A 61 -2.65 -19.28 10.78
CA ALA A 61 -3.05 -20.67 10.95
C ALA A 61 -3.74 -21.25 9.71
N ALA A 62 -4.48 -20.42 8.97
CA ALA A 62 -5.23 -20.83 7.77
C ALA A 62 -4.38 -20.81 6.49
N SER A 63 -3.25 -20.08 6.49
CA SER A 63 -2.37 -19.96 5.32
C SER A 63 -1.30 -21.06 5.30
N THR A 64 -1.03 -21.58 4.12
CA THR A 64 0.05 -22.58 3.88
C THR A 64 1.27 -21.96 3.21
N CYS A 65 1.11 -20.78 2.59
CA CYS A 65 2.19 -20.00 1.98
C CYS A 65 1.82 -18.53 1.91
N THR A 66 2.81 -17.70 1.59
CA THR A 66 2.65 -16.27 1.32
C THR A 66 3.25 -15.93 -0.04
N SER A 67 2.71 -14.91 -0.70
CA SER A 67 3.27 -14.35 -1.94
C SER A 67 4.41 -13.36 -1.68
N CYS A 68 4.77 -13.13 -0.41
CA CYS A 68 5.81 -12.21 0.01
C CYS A 68 7.19 -12.89 0.09
N THR A 69 8.26 -12.11 -0.14
CA THR A 69 9.64 -12.59 0.01
C THR A 69 10.05 -12.76 1.48
N PHE A 70 9.26 -12.21 2.41
CA PHE A 70 9.39 -12.45 3.85
C PHE A 70 8.43 -13.59 4.24
N SER A 71 8.97 -14.78 4.42
CA SER A 71 8.21 -16.04 4.54
C SER A 71 7.36 -16.16 5.79
N GLU A 72 7.66 -15.38 6.82
CA GLU A 72 6.95 -15.37 8.11
C GLU A 72 5.73 -14.43 8.08
N ASP A 73 5.58 -13.62 7.03
CA ASP A 73 4.46 -12.70 6.93
C ASP A 73 3.30 -13.30 6.13
N PHE A 74 2.26 -13.67 6.85
CA PHE A 74 1.00 -14.16 6.31
C PHE A 74 -0.11 -13.10 6.27
N SER A 75 0.21 -11.85 6.58
CA SER A 75 -0.75 -10.75 6.46
C SER A 75 -1.21 -10.58 5.02
N ASN A 76 -2.43 -10.08 4.83
CA ASN A 76 -2.90 -9.68 3.52
C ASN A 76 -2.87 -8.16 3.37
N TYR A 77 -2.40 -7.73 2.22
CA TYR A 77 -2.34 -6.33 1.81
C TYR A 77 -3.04 -6.19 0.47
N TRP A 78 -3.90 -5.18 0.32
CA TRP A 78 -4.56 -4.94 -0.95
C TRP A 78 -4.71 -3.48 -1.28
N THR A 79 -4.86 -3.19 -2.55
CA THR A 79 -5.08 -1.87 -3.11
C THR A 79 -5.91 -1.95 -4.37
N SER A 80 -6.49 -0.83 -4.77
CA SER A 80 -7.20 -0.71 -6.04
C SER A 80 -6.27 -0.99 -7.23
N VAL A 81 -6.84 -1.42 -8.33
CA VAL A 81 -6.15 -1.66 -9.60
C VAL A 81 -6.28 -0.44 -10.51
N LEU A 82 -5.16 -0.02 -11.11
CA LEU A 82 -5.14 1.10 -12.05
C LEU A 82 -5.59 0.66 -13.44
N TYR A 83 -6.49 1.45 -14.05
CA TYR A 83 -6.96 1.27 -15.41
C TYR A 83 -6.65 2.48 -16.27
N PHE A 84 -6.29 2.20 -17.52
CA PHE A 84 -6.25 3.17 -18.59
C PHE A 84 -7.60 3.17 -19.31
N ARG A 85 -8.21 4.35 -19.46
CA ARG A 85 -9.43 4.54 -20.27
C ARG A 85 -9.03 4.92 -21.69
N ALA A 86 -9.27 4.02 -22.62
CA ALA A 86 -9.02 4.27 -24.04
C ALA A 86 -10.06 5.25 -24.64
N ARG A 87 -9.73 5.89 -25.77
CA ARG A 87 -10.64 6.85 -26.44
C ARG A 87 -11.98 6.25 -26.86
N ASN A 88 -12.02 4.95 -27.15
CA ASN A 88 -13.25 4.22 -27.49
C ASN A 88 -14.08 3.86 -26.24
N GLY A 89 -13.70 4.33 -25.05
CA GLY A 89 -14.42 4.08 -23.79
C GLY A 89 -14.05 2.77 -23.09
N THR A 90 -13.22 1.90 -23.70
CA THR A 90 -12.80 0.66 -23.05
C THR A 90 -11.74 0.91 -21.96
N PHE A 91 -11.74 0.06 -20.94
CA PHE A 91 -10.75 0.10 -19.88
C PHE A 91 -9.74 -1.03 -20.08
N LYS A 92 -8.45 -0.70 -19.98
CA LYS A 92 -7.35 -1.66 -19.99
C LYS A 92 -6.63 -1.59 -18.65
N ARG A 93 -6.44 -2.74 -18.01
CA ARG A 93 -5.64 -2.80 -16.78
C ARG A 93 -4.21 -2.37 -17.09
N VAL A 94 -3.68 -1.48 -16.25
CA VAL A 94 -2.28 -1.08 -16.32
C VAL A 94 -1.43 -2.19 -15.71
N PRO A 95 -0.43 -2.74 -16.42
CA PRO A 95 0.51 -3.68 -15.83
C PRO A 95 1.29 -3.04 -14.70
N GLN A 96 1.84 -3.88 -13.83
CA GLN A 96 2.74 -3.41 -12.79
C GLN A 96 4.19 -3.80 -13.13
N ILE A 97 5.11 -2.93 -12.75
CA ILE A 97 6.53 -3.23 -12.76
C ILE A 97 6.78 -4.22 -11.63
N GLN A 98 7.59 -5.21 -11.89
CA GLN A 98 7.94 -6.24 -10.91
C GLN A 98 8.68 -5.63 -9.72
N SER A 99 8.24 -5.96 -8.53
CA SER A 99 8.94 -5.56 -7.30
C SER A 99 10.28 -6.32 -7.18
N GLU A 100 11.27 -5.65 -6.62
CA GLU A 100 12.61 -6.21 -6.43
C GLU A 100 12.59 -7.52 -5.63
N GLY A 101 13.33 -8.51 -6.11
CA GLY A 101 13.43 -9.83 -5.48
C GLY A 101 12.30 -10.81 -5.81
N LEU A 102 11.35 -10.42 -6.65
CA LEU A 102 10.25 -11.28 -7.10
C LEU A 102 10.48 -11.82 -8.52
N THR A 103 9.89 -12.98 -8.79
CA THR A 103 9.85 -13.60 -10.13
C THR A 103 8.47 -13.53 -10.80
N GLY A 104 7.51 -12.90 -10.14
CA GLY A 104 6.13 -12.80 -10.60
C GLY A 104 5.81 -11.47 -11.31
N ASN A 105 4.56 -11.32 -11.74
CA ASN A 105 4.05 -10.12 -12.41
C ASN A 105 3.51 -9.11 -11.41
N GLY A 106 4.22 -8.02 -11.20
CA GLY A 106 3.76 -6.93 -10.33
C GLY A 106 3.72 -7.28 -8.86
N GLY A 107 2.89 -6.58 -8.13
CA GLY A 107 2.68 -6.77 -6.69
C GLY A 107 2.77 -5.49 -5.89
N ILE A 108 3.04 -5.64 -4.61
CA ILE A 108 3.18 -4.55 -3.65
C ILE A 108 4.52 -4.71 -2.93
N THR A 109 5.30 -3.64 -2.84
CA THR A 109 6.39 -3.58 -1.87
C THR A 109 5.84 -3.06 -0.56
N VAL A 110 6.01 -3.83 0.50
CA VAL A 110 5.52 -3.52 1.85
C VAL A 110 6.68 -3.06 2.71
N TYR A 111 6.45 -2.04 3.49
CA TYR A 111 7.41 -1.48 4.44
C TYR A 111 6.81 -1.49 5.84
N TYR A 112 7.62 -1.90 6.82
CA TYR A 112 7.38 -1.66 8.23
C TYR A 112 8.47 -0.72 8.73
N ILE A 113 8.07 0.48 9.11
CA ILE A 113 9.00 1.56 9.46
C ILE A 113 8.83 1.85 10.94
N PRO A 114 9.83 1.52 11.78
CA PRO A 114 9.80 1.85 13.20
C PRO A 114 10.06 3.35 13.41
N SER A 115 9.72 3.86 14.58
CA SER A 115 10.09 5.22 14.97
C SER A 115 11.60 5.38 15.05
N THR A 116 12.10 6.50 14.55
CA THR A 116 13.48 6.95 14.80
C THR A 116 13.65 7.59 16.16
N ASN A 117 12.57 7.91 16.85
CA ASN A 117 12.62 8.45 18.20
C ASN A 117 12.78 7.31 19.21
N ALA A 118 14.00 7.14 19.71
CA ALA A 118 14.35 6.09 20.68
C ALA A 118 13.57 6.20 22.02
N SER A 119 12.90 7.32 22.27
CA SER A 119 12.06 7.50 23.46
C SER A 119 10.65 6.92 23.29
N LEU A 120 10.26 6.51 22.08
CA LEU A 120 8.96 5.90 21.81
C LEU A 120 9.06 4.38 21.92
N SER A 121 8.23 3.79 22.76
CA SER A 121 8.00 2.35 22.76
C SER A 121 7.04 2.00 21.61
N ILE A 122 7.45 1.08 20.76
CA ILE A 122 6.63 0.62 19.63
C ILE A 122 5.99 -0.70 20.00
N THR A 123 4.66 -0.77 19.86
CA THR A 123 3.87 -1.98 20.09
C THR A 123 3.64 -2.71 18.77
N ALA A 124 3.87 -4.01 18.75
CA ALA A 124 3.57 -4.84 17.58
C ALA A 124 2.06 -4.89 17.31
N PHE A 125 1.70 -5.07 16.03
CA PHE A 125 0.31 -5.34 15.67
C PHE A 125 -0.20 -6.59 16.37
N GLN A 126 -1.41 -6.51 16.88
CA GLN A 126 -2.07 -7.67 17.48
C GLN A 126 -2.73 -8.52 16.38
N PRO A 127 -2.88 -9.84 16.59
CA PRO A 127 -3.62 -10.69 15.66
C PRO A 127 -5.02 -10.14 15.37
N GLY A 128 -5.41 -10.11 14.09
CA GLY A 128 -6.69 -9.56 13.66
C GLY A 128 -6.73 -8.04 13.47
N PHE A 129 -5.61 -7.33 13.64
CA PHE A 129 -5.55 -5.89 13.42
C PHE A 129 -5.82 -5.53 11.95
N ARG A 130 -6.67 -4.52 11.73
CA ARG A 130 -7.08 -4.08 10.40
C ARG A 130 -6.96 -2.58 10.26
N MET A 131 -6.67 -2.10 9.06
CA MET A 131 -6.58 -0.67 8.75
C MET A 131 -7.06 -0.39 7.34
N LEU A 132 -7.77 0.72 7.17
CA LEU A 132 -8.17 1.26 5.87
C LEU A 132 -7.62 2.68 5.68
N VAL A 133 -7.01 2.93 4.52
CA VAL A 133 -6.53 4.25 4.10
C VAL A 133 -7.11 4.62 2.75
N GLY A 134 -7.47 5.89 2.60
CA GLY A 134 -8.14 6.40 1.41
C GLY A 134 -9.65 6.28 1.50
N ASP A 135 -10.32 6.98 0.61
CA ASP A 135 -11.77 6.95 0.48
C ASP A 135 -12.12 6.99 -1.02
N PRO A 136 -12.64 5.87 -1.57
CA PRO A 136 -12.96 5.79 -2.99
C PRO A 136 -14.14 6.65 -3.41
N SER A 137 -14.89 7.22 -2.47
CA SER A 137 -16.00 8.15 -2.74
C SER A 137 -15.55 9.60 -2.96
N LEU A 138 -14.30 9.91 -2.62
CA LEU A 138 -13.75 11.25 -2.80
C LEU A 138 -13.33 11.46 -4.26
N GLU A 139 -13.97 12.40 -4.94
CA GLU A 139 -13.60 12.83 -6.30
C GLU A 139 -12.39 13.79 -6.31
N VAL A 140 -12.12 14.43 -5.19
CA VAL A 140 -10.97 15.33 -4.99
C VAL A 140 -10.05 14.79 -3.91
N PRO A 141 -8.74 14.96 -4.04
CA PRO A 141 -7.80 14.54 -3.01
C PRO A 141 -8.15 15.16 -1.65
N GLY A 142 -8.26 14.31 -0.63
CA GLY A 142 -8.50 14.76 0.74
C GLY A 142 -7.30 15.52 1.32
N PRO A 143 -7.45 16.15 2.49
CA PRO A 143 -6.40 16.97 3.12
C PRO A 143 -5.20 16.14 3.58
N THR A 144 -5.30 14.83 3.64
CA THR A 144 -4.23 13.94 4.08
C THR A 144 -3.42 13.44 2.90
N ARG A 145 -2.19 13.91 2.77
CA ARG A 145 -1.22 13.47 1.75
C ARG A 145 -0.65 12.08 2.09
N LYS A 146 -1.51 11.10 2.37
CA LYS A 146 -1.09 9.74 2.77
C LYS A 146 -1.21 8.74 1.61
N VAL A 147 -1.79 9.20 0.50
CA VAL A 147 -1.75 8.52 -0.81
C VAL A 147 -1.17 9.51 -1.81
N CYS A 148 -0.12 9.12 -2.50
CA CYS A 148 0.54 9.98 -3.47
C CYS A 148 1.08 9.18 -4.66
N HIS A 149 1.33 9.91 -5.74
CA HIS A 149 1.78 9.36 -7.00
C HIS A 149 2.97 10.15 -7.51
N ARG A 150 3.90 9.45 -8.16
CA ARG A 150 5.08 10.04 -8.80
C ARG A 150 5.21 9.54 -10.23
N CYS A 151 5.40 10.46 -11.16
CA CYS A 151 5.91 10.14 -12.48
C CYS A 151 7.40 9.79 -12.37
N MET A 152 7.76 8.57 -12.74
CA MET A 152 9.15 8.10 -12.66
C MET A 152 9.88 8.44 -13.96
N PRO A 153 11.02 9.16 -13.91
CA PRO A 153 11.79 9.49 -15.11
C PRO A 153 12.47 8.27 -15.71
N THR A 154 12.85 7.28 -14.87
CA THR A 154 13.43 6.01 -15.26
C THR A 154 12.96 4.90 -14.35
N SER A 155 12.96 3.66 -14.82
CA SER A 155 12.67 2.50 -14.00
C SER A 155 13.66 2.41 -12.83
N GLY A 156 13.14 2.19 -11.62
CA GLY A 156 13.96 2.01 -10.41
C GLY A 156 14.41 3.27 -9.69
N ASP A 157 13.91 4.46 -10.04
CA ASP A 157 14.15 5.67 -9.27
C ASP A 157 13.23 5.71 -8.02
N ASN A 158 13.72 5.18 -6.91
CA ASN A 158 13.00 5.06 -5.63
C ASN A 158 13.37 6.13 -4.61
N ARG A 159 14.01 7.23 -5.03
CA ARG A 159 14.39 8.31 -4.12
C ARG A 159 13.15 9.05 -3.62
N ASN A 160 13.12 9.35 -2.32
CA ASN A 160 12.04 10.07 -1.62
C ASN A 160 10.68 9.34 -1.69
N ILE A 161 10.45 8.44 -0.77
CA ILE A 161 9.22 7.62 -0.66
C ILE A 161 8.11 8.26 0.19
N ASN A 162 8.22 9.52 0.56
CA ASN A 162 7.43 10.14 1.65
C ASN A 162 6.36 11.10 1.16
N CYS A 163 5.78 10.94 -0.01
CA CYS A 163 4.75 11.88 -0.50
C CYS A 163 5.17 13.36 -0.48
N SER A 164 6.48 13.64 -0.59
CA SER A 164 7.00 15.00 -0.74
C SER A 164 7.22 15.36 -2.22
N PRO A 165 7.23 16.64 -2.58
CA PRO A 165 7.48 17.02 -3.96
C PRO A 165 8.74 16.32 -4.53
N PRO A 166 8.65 15.81 -5.78
CA PRO A 166 7.60 15.99 -6.77
C PRO A 166 6.38 15.05 -6.69
N ASP A 167 6.19 14.29 -5.60
CA ASP A 167 4.99 13.47 -5.43
C ASP A 167 3.73 14.34 -5.37
N ALA A 168 2.64 13.88 -5.95
CA ALA A 168 1.33 14.54 -5.96
C ALA A 168 0.22 13.61 -5.49
N GLN A 169 -0.88 14.16 -4.98
CA GLN A 169 -2.06 13.38 -4.58
C GLN A 169 -2.87 12.90 -5.78
N THR A 170 -2.71 13.55 -6.92
CA THR A 170 -3.35 13.17 -8.18
C THR A 170 -2.42 12.31 -9.02
N LEU A 171 -2.99 11.45 -9.83
CA LEU A 171 -2.22 10.74 -10.86
C LEU A 171 -1.57 11.75 -11.81
N PRO A 172 -0.32 11.49 -12.25
CA PRO A 172 0.33 12.32 -13.25
C PRO A 172 -0.50 12.42 -14.54
N ASN A 173 -0.56 13.60 -15.13
CA ASN A 173 -1.20 13.87 -16.41
C ASN A 173 -0.22 13.97 -17.57
N GLU A 174 1.01 13.51 -17.36
CA GLU A 174 2.12 13.51 -18.31
C GLU A 174 2.60 12.09 -18.60
N PHE A 175 3.46 11.97 -19.61
CA PHE A 175 4.08 10.69 -19.93
C PHE A 175 5.19 10.34 -18.93
N CYS A 176 5.03 9.21 -18.25
CA CYS A 176 5.97 8.71 -17.26
C CYS A 176 6.82 7.57 -17.84
N VAL A 177 8.02 7.89 -18.31
CA VAL A 177 8.95 6.93 -18.97
C VAL A 177 9.26 5.74 -18.07
N GLY A 178 9.48 5.98 -16.78
CA GLY A 178 9.76 4.94 -15.78
C GLY A 178 8.50 4.35 -15.13
N GLY A 179 7.30 4.74 -15.60
CA GLY A 179 6.05 4.33 -14.97
C GLY A 179 5.57 5.30 -13.90
N ILE A 180 4.51 4.91 -13.19
CA ILE A 180 3.95 5.66 -12.08
C ILE A 180 4.17 4.88 -10.80
N ARG A 181 4.77 5.51 -9.80
CA ARG A 181 4.85 4.98 -8.43
C ARG A 181 3.69 5.53 -7.60
N SER A 182 2.93 4.65 -6.98
CA SER A 182 1.91 4.98 -5.99
C SER A 182 2.38 4.57 -4.61
N VAL A 183 2.25 5.46 -3.64
CA VAL A 183 2.60 5.21 -2.23
C VAL A 183 1.35 5.40 -1.37
N ILE A 184 1.13 4.49 -0.43
CA ILE A 184 0.06 4.55 0.55
C ILE A 184 0.69 4.40 1.93
N THR A 185 0.48 5.38 2.81
CA THR A 185 1.06 5.42 4.16
C THR A 185 -0.03 5.29 5.20
N PHE A 186 0.10 4.30 6.08
CA PHE A 186 -0.87 4.01 7.13
C PHE A 186 -0.58 4.80 8.42
N PRO A 187 -1.61 4.98 9.27
CA PRO A 187 -1.48 5.58 10.59
C PRO A 187 -0.51 4.83 11.50
N THR A 188 0.05 5.53 12.48
CA THR A 188 1.09 5.04 13.40
C THR A 188 0.67 5.05 14.86
N CYS A 189 -0.55 5.45 15.16
CA CYS A 189 -1.09 5.55 16.50
C CYS A 189 -2.38 4.73 16.61
N TRP A 190 -2.50 3.95 17.68
CA TRP A 190 -3.62 3.07 17.95
C TRP A 190 -4.28 3.46 19.29
N ASP A 191 -5.61 3.30 19.40
CA ASP A 191 -6.36 3.58 20.62
C ASP A 191 -6.05 2.61 21.78
N GLY A 192 -5.31 1.52 21.50
CA GLY A 192 -4.89 0.52 22.47
C GLY A 192 -5.99 -0.46 22.86
N LYS A 193 -7.13 -0.47 22.18
CA LYS A 193 -8.32 -1.27 22.53
C LYS A 193 -8.91 -2.03 21.37
N ASN A 194 -9.24 -1.33 20.29
CA ASN A 194 -9.96 -1.89 19.16
C ASN A 194 -9.00 -2.36 18.07
N LEU A 195 -9.10 -3.61 17.65
CA LEU A 195 -8.31 -4.15 16.53
C LEU A 195 -8.89 -3.72 15.18
N ASP A 196 -10.15 -3.32 15.20
CA ASP A 196 -10.92 -2.78 14.09
C ASP A 196 -12.02 -1.87 14.65
N SER A 197 -12.53 -0.98 13.83
CA SER A 197 -13.68 -0.12 14.14
C SER A 197 -14.71 -0.22 13.01
N PRO A 198 -15.98 0.16 13.21
CA PRO A 198 -17.02 0.06 12.19
C PRO A 198 -16.69 0.76 10.87
N ASP A 199 -15.87 1.80 10.94
CA ASP A 199 -15.36 2.55 9.77
C ASP A 199 -13.95 2.13 9.34
N HIS A 200 -13.34 1.14 10.01
CA HIS A 200 -11.98 0.63 9.82
C HIS A 200 -10.87 1.67 9.93
N ARG A 201 -11.14 2.81 10.58
CA ARG A 201 -10.26 3.98 10.67
C ARG A 201 -10.22 4.64 12.03
N SER A 202 -11.33 4.72 12.76
CA SER A 202 -11.42 5.51 13.99
C SER A 202 -10.68 4.94 15.19
N HIS A 203 -10.15 3.71 15.10
CA HIS A 203 -9.28 3.10 16.11
C HIS A 203 -7.81 3.45 15.92
N ILE A 204 -7.46 4.12 14.80
CA ILE A 204 -6.09 4.51 14.43
C ILE A 204 -6.03 6.00 14.12
N ALA A 205 -4.87 6.61 14.28
CA ALA A 205 -4.61 8.01 13.99
C ALA A 205 -3.18 8.21 13.47
N TYR A 206 -2.97 9.27 12.68
CA TYR A 206 -1.63 9.75 12.38
C TYR A 206 -1.07 10.50 13.58
N ALA A 207 0.24 10.41 13.80
CA ALA A 207 0.89 11.13 14.88
C ALA A 207 0.81 12.66 14.67
N ASP A 208 0.72 13.41 15.77
CA ASP A 208 0.72 14.88 15.75
C ASP A 208 2.04 15.41 15.19
N GLY A 209 1.95 16.43 14.33
CA GLY A 209 3.12 16.98 13.65
C GLY A 209 3.67 16.10 12.52
N SER A 210 3.07 14.93 12.27
CA SER A 210 3.37 14.15 11.09
C SER A 210 2.86 14.90 9.87
N GLY A 211 3.75 15.61 9.20
CA GLY A 211 3.49 16.16 7.89
C GLY A 211 3.20 15.05 6.88
N ALA A 212 2.84 15.45 5.68
CA ALA A 212 2.71 14.52 4.55
C ALA A 212 4.00 13.76 4.22
N THR A 213 5.09 14.23 4.77
CA THR A 213 6.47 13.88 4.40
C THR A 213 7.15 12.94 5.39
N ASP A 214 6.49 12.58 6.53
CA ASP A 214 7.16 11.82 7.56
C ASP A 214 7.12 10.33 7.26
N ALA A 215 8.26 9.78 6.90
CA ALA A 215 8.51 8.35 6.92
C ALA A 215 8.77 7.92 8.37
N GLY A 216 7.90 7.07 8.89
CA GLY A 216 7.98 6.55 10.25
C GLY A 216 7.25 7.40 11.29
N PRO A 217 6.90 6.82 12.42
CA PRO A 217 6.26 7.49 13.54
C PRO A 217 7.27 8.39 14.25
N THR A 218 7.40 9.65 13.82
CA THR A 218 8.32 10.65 14.40
C THR A 218 7.63 11.57 15.40
N GLY A 219 6.33 11.79 15.22
CA GLY A 219 5.50 12.61 16.08
C GLY A 219 4.99 11.87 17.31
N ARG A 220 4.28 12.60 18.18
CA ARG A 220 3.58 12.01 19.32
C ARG A 220 2.21 11.54 18.90
N CYS A 221 1.80 10.42 19.46
CA CYS A 221 0.43 9.97 19.33
C CYS A 221 -0.51 10.87 20.16
N PRO A 222 -1.69 11.23 19.60
CA PRO A 222 -2.69 12.00 20.32
C PRO A 222 -3.20 11.20 21.52
N ALA A 223 -3.72 11.91 22.55
CA ALA A 223 -4.19 11.28 23.78
C ALA A 223 -5.32 10.25 23.55
N SER A 224 -6.08 10.39 22.47
CA SER A 224 -7.12 9.43 22.07
C SER A 224 -6.56 8.10 21.52
N HIS A 225 -5.32 8.12 21.00
CA HIS A 225 -4.63 6.97 20.39
C HIS A 225 -3.20 6.87 20.92
N PRO A 226 -3.02 6.55 22.21
CA PRO A 226 -1.74 6.72 22.88
C PRO A 226 -0.68 5.68 22.52
N VAL A 227 -1.04 4.61 21.81
CA VAL A 227 -0.14 3.49 21.53
C VAL A 227 0.53 3.68 20.19
N THR A 228 1.86 3.76 20.18
CA THR A 228 2.65 3.82 18.94
C THR A 228 2.80 2.42 18.35
N ILE A 229 2.47 2.28 17.07
CA ILE A 229 2.64 1.08 16.26
C ILE A 229 3.58 1.38 15.07
N PRO A 230 4.20 0.36 14.44
CA PRO A 230 5.01 0.57 13.25
C PRO A 230 4.20 1.22 12.13
N GLN A 231 4.84 2.09 11.35
CA GLN A 231 4.20 2.59 10.13
C GLN A 231 4.23 1.50 9.06
N VAL A 232 3.07 1.11 8.57
CA VAL A 232 2.96 0.34 7.34
C VAL A 232 2.91 1.29 6.16
N MET A 233 3.65 0.97 5.10
CA MET A 233 3.59 1.72 3.85
C MET A 233 3.60 0.74 2.69
N TYR A 234 2.81 1.05 1.65
CA TYR A 234 2.81 0.32 0.39
C TYR A 234 3.45 1.16 -0.71
N GLU A 235 4.17 0.49 -1.58
CA GLU A 235 4.64 1.02 -2.84
C GLU A 235 4.18 0.11 -3.98
N VAL A 236 3.51 0.69 -4.97
CA VAL A 236 3.08 0.00 -6.19
C VAL A 236 3.63 0.76 -7.39
N GLN A 237 4.26 0.05 -8.32
CA GLN A 237 4.79 0.63 -9.53
C GLN A 237 3.98 0.17 -10.75
N TRP A 238 3.42 1.14 -11.49
CA TRP A 238 2.57 0.91 -12.65
C TRP A 238 3.36 1.14 -13.94
N ASP A 239 3.39 0.14 -14.81
CA ASP A 239 4.00 0.26 -16.13
C ASP A 239 3.03 0.90 -17.11
N VAL A 240 3.12 2.21 -17.26
CA VAL A 240 2.32 2.95 -18.24
C VAL A 240 2.99 3.03 -19.62
N SER A 241 4.21 2.55 -19.77
CA SER A 241 4.97 2.60 -21.04
C SER A 241 4.30 1.76 -22.12
N ILE A 242 3.75 0.60 -21.78
CA ILE A 242 3.09 -0.33 -22.71
C ILE A 242 1.82 0.28 -23.30
N ILE A 243 1.12 1.13 -22.56
CA ILE A 243 -0.13 1.75 -22.99
C ILE A 243 0.13 2.69 -24.17
N ILE A 244 1.25 3.38 -24.17
CA ILE A 244 1.62 4.36 -25.19
C ILE A 244 2.11 3.70 -26.46
N LEU A 245 2.84 2.59 -26.37
CA LEU A 245 3.20 1.81 -27.54
C LEU A 245 1.95 1.43 -28.36
N HIS A 246 0.84 1.07 -27.69
CA HIS A 246 -0.43 0.78 -28.36
C HIS A 246 -1.06 2.01 -29.02
N ILE A 247 -0.92 3.21 -28.44
CA ILE A 247 -1.44 4.45 -29.03
C ILE A 247 -0.62 4.85 -30.25
N ILE A 248 0.71 4.74 -30.19
CA ILE A 248 1.61 5.05 -31.32
C ILE A 248 1.42 4.07 -32.47
N LEU A 249 1.26 2.79 -32.20
CA LEU A 249 1.02 1.77 -33.23
C LEU A 249 -0.35 1.91 -33.90
N GLN A 250 -1.36 2.48 -33.22
CA GLN A 250 -2.68 2.76 -33.81
C GLN A 250 -2.72 4.04 -34.66
N HIS A 251 -1.69 4.89 -34.60
CA HIS A 251 -1.59 6.09 -35.44
C HIS A 251 -0.76 5.91 -36.71
N ASN A 252 -0.12 4.74 -36.87
CA ASN A 252 0.69 4.41 -38.06
C ASN A 252 0.00 3.42 -39.00
N CYS A 253 -1.32 3.26 -38.91
CA CYS A 253 -2.13 2.51 -39.90
C CYS A 253 -3.08 3.47 -40.59
#